data_c65371fdf036b17a9591f11a0896b821
#
_entry.id   c65371fdf036b17a9591f11a0896b821
#
_cell.length_a   1.000
_cell.length_b   1.000
_cell.length_c   1.000
_cell.angle_alpha   90.00
_cell.angle_beta   90.00
_cell.angle_gamma   90.00
#
_symmetry.space_group_name_H-M   'P 1'
#
loop_
_entity.id
_entity.type
_entity.pdbx_description
1 polymer ?
#
loop_
_entity_poly.entity_id
_entity_poly.type
_entity_poly.pdbx_seq_one_letter_code
_entity_poly.pdbx_strand_id
1 'polypeptide(L)'
;MRLLSTLLLCSFSISAFSVNAFAYVPLDTLPDGSSTSLILKSLSDDSSELNSNSNDFYPPASTLKLVTALAAKLELGDNFHYTTSILRSGNDSIISFSGDPTLQREQLKSLLAQYAKSQSRTIKGNLYLDNTAYTGYQRAVGWPWDILGVCYSAPSSAMTLDSNCAQASIYTKDNGSTRVYIPAHYPIDVTTNAATVTRSGQKATQCDLELITTPSNSYTLSGCLVERKKPLPLKFAIQNPELYTSQVVNSLLKELKIRVKGDVLIGAKEGTNKATLVASHHSAKLPELLDTMLKKSDNLIADNLTKTLGAKFYVQSGSFNNGTEAIKQILLTKANIDLSKAQLVDGSGLSRNNRMRSQTMAKVLRYIWENDSQLKLIEAMPTSGMNGTLKYRQSMRKAPIQSNIIAKSGSLYGTYNMAGYGLDESGKPSSLFVQFVRDYFPEEQDPDKPVEAPITQFERAFYKDVIEYSQTQSQSK
;
A
#
# COMPACT_ATOMS: atom_id res chain seq x y z
N MET A 1 -64.52 -22.35 57.35
CA MET A 1 -64.34 -22.80 55.93
C MET A 1 -62.99 -22.25 55.45
N ARG A 2 -61.99 -23.10 55.34
CA ARG A 2 -60.65 -22.81 54.92
C ARG A 2 -60.50 -23.33 53.49
N LEU A 3 -60.26 -22.45 52.51
CA LEU A 3 -59.87 -22.82 51.15
C LEU A 3 -58.34 -22.94 51.08
N LEU A 4 -57.86 -24.14 50.80
CA LEU A 4 -56.47 -24.37 50.41
C LEU A 4 -56.30 -24.07 48.89
N SER A 5 -55.39 -23.14 48.53
CA SER A 5 -54.96 -22.92 47.17
C SER A 5 -53.66 -23.69 46.98
N THR A 6 -53.67 -24.67 46.12
CA THR A 6 -52.49 -25.44 45.71
C THR A 6 -51.84 -24.76 44.58
N LEU A 7 -50.58 -24.21 44.75
CA LEU A 7 -49.74 -23.70 43.70
C LEU A 7 -48.98 -24.89 43.05
N LEU A 8 -49.22 -25.08 41.75
CA LEU A 8 -48.48 -26.02 40.92
C LEU A 8 -47.24 -25.26 40.36
N LEU A 9 -46.02 -25.58 40.85
CA LEU A 9 -44.77 -25.13 40.30
C LEU A 9 -44.41 -26.03 39.10
N CYS A 10 -44.58 -25.51 37.89
CA CYS A 10 -43.96 -26.06 36.67
C CYS A 10 -42.48 -25.68 36.61
N SER A 11 -41.59 -26.60 36.95
CA SER A 11 -40.14 -26.45 36.72
C SER A 11 -39.85 -26.70 35.24
N PHE A 12 -39.62 -25.63 34.50
CA PHE A 12 -39.02 -25.67 33.15
C PHE A 12 -37.52 -25.93 33.29
N SER A 13 -37.08 -27.14 33.02
CA SER A 13 -35.66 -27.48 32.85
C SER A 13 -35.19 -26.95 31.52
N ILE A 14 -34.50 -25.82 31.54
CA ILE A 14 -33.76 -25.31 30.35
C ILE A 14 -32.50 -26.18 30.23
N SER A 15 -32.54 -27.16 29.33
CA SER A 15 -31.35 -27.88 28.90
C SER A 15 -30.51 -26.90 28.07
N ALA A 16 -29.47 -26.34 28.68
CA ALA A 16 -28.43 -25.61 27.97
C ALA A 16 -27.68 -26.62 27.08
N PHE A 17 -28.02 -26.65 25.79
CA PHE A 17 -27.17 -27.28 24.79
C PHE A 17 -25.91 -26.43 24.71
N SER A 18 -24.84 -26.83 25.35
CA SER A 18 -23.51 -26.36 25.09
C SER A 18 -23.12 -26.86 23.69
N VAL A 19 -23.27 -25.99 22.69
CA VAL A 19 -22.64 -26.18 21.39
C VAL A 19 -21.16 -26.07 21.67
N ASN A 20 -20.45 -27.17 21.77
CA ASN A 20 -19.00 -27.20 21.68
C ASN A 20 -18.64 -26.71 20.28
N ALA A 21 -18.37 -25.42 20.14
CA ALA A 21 -17.69 -24.88 18.99
C ALA A 21 -16.30 -25.52 19.01
N PHE A 22 -16.05 -26.51 18.18
CA PHE A 22 -14.71 -27.04 17.96
C PHE A 22 -13.83 -25.88 17.54
N ALA A 23 -12.82 -25.55 18.36
CA ALA A 23 -11.83 -24.54 18.00
C ALA A 23 -11.14 -24.99 16.71
N TYR A 24 -10.96 -24.07 15.77
CA TYR A 24 -10.23 -24.34 14.53
C TYR A 24 -8.77 -24.63 14.87
N VAL A 25 -8.36 -25.89 14.79
CA VAL A 25 -7.08 -26.41 15.28
C VAL A 25 -5.84 -25.63 14.82
N PRO A 26 -5.75 -25.14 13.56
CA PRO A 26 -4.58 -24.36 13.14
C PRO A 26 -4.31 -23.10 13.99
N LEU A 27 -5.31 -22.57 14.72
CA LEU A 27 -5.13 -21.40 15.61
C LEU A 27 -4.21 -21.69 16.79
N ASP A 28 -4.10 -22.96 17.24
CA ASP A 28 -3.25 -23.36 18.36
C ASP A 28 -1.75 -23.15 18.08
N THR A 29 -1.39 -22.92 16.81
CA THR A 29 0.00 -22.59 16.42
C THR A 29 0.36 -21.12 16.64
N LEU A 30 -0.63 -20.23 16.82
CA LEU A 30 -0.38 -18.81 17.03
C LEU A 30 -0.05 -18.53 18.51
N PRO A 31 0.81 -17.53 18.80
CA PRO A 31 1.09 -17.12 20.18
C PRO A 31 -0.16 -16.69 20.92
N ASP A 32 -0.16 -16.91 22.22
CA ASP A 32 -1.20 -16.41 23.14
C ASP A 32 -1.37 -14.89 22.97
N GLY A 33 -2.63 -14.44 23.01
CA GLY A 33 -2.98 -13.04 22.81
C GLY A 33 -3.20 -12.65 21.34
N SER A 34 -2.82 -13.51 20.38
CA SER A 34 -3.13 -13.27 18.96
C SER A 34 -4.65 -13.31 18.72
N SER A 35 -5.16 -12.36 17.96
CA SER A 35 -6.57 -12.30 17.55
C SER A 35 -6.70 -12.59 16.07
N THR A 36 -7.68 -13.39 15.69
CA THR A 36 -7.90 -13.78 14.29
C THR A 36 -9.33 -13.51 13.83
N SER A 37 -9.47 -13.20 12.56
CA SER A 37 -10.76 -13.23 11.85
C SER A 37 -10.57 -13.97 10.55
N LEU A 38 -11.29 -15.08 10.38
CA LEU A 38 -11.13 -16.01 9.27
C LEU A 38 -12.45 -16.18 8.52
N ILE A 39 -12.38 -16.17 7.21
CA ILE A 39 -13.47 -16.52 6.30
C ILE A 39 -12.94 -17.47 5.24
N LEU A 40 -13.67 -18.55 4.99
CA LEU A 40 -13.53 -19.41 3.83
C LEU A 40 -14.93 -19.73 3.29
N LYS A 41 -15.20 -19.34 2.04
CA LYS A 41 -16.52 -19.45 1.43
C LYS A 41 -16.43 -19.98 0.00
N SER A 42 -17.43 -20.77 -0.38
CA SER A 42 -17.66 -21.15 -1.77
C SER A 42 -18.00 -19.93 -2.63
N LEU A 43 -17.52 -19.93 -3.87
CA LEU A 43 -17.90 -18.94 -4.88
C LEU A 43 -19.18 -19.37 -5.64
N SER A 44 -19.56 -20.65 -5.61
CA SER A 44 -20.72 -21.17 -6.33
C SER A 44 -22.05 -20.88 -5.62
N ASP A 45 -22.11 -21.09 -4.30
CA ASP A 45 -23.37 -21.04 -3.53
C ASP A 45 -23.30 -20.15 -2.26
N ASP A 46 -22.16 -19.45 -2.04
CA ASP A 46 -21.87 -18.61 -0.88
C ASP A 46 -21.88 -19.36 0.47
N SER A 47 -21.86 -20.69 0.45
CA SER A 47 -21.72 -21.48 1.69
C SER A 47 -20.40 -21.17 2.39
N SER A 48 -20.43 -21.22 3.74
CA SER A 48 -19.26 -20.94 4.57
C SER A 48 -18.73 -22.22 5.17
N GLU A 49 -17.49 -22.58 4.83
CA GLU A 49 -16.71 -23.61 5.52
C GLU A 49 -16.15 -23.08 6.84
N LEU A 50 -15.67 -21.84 6.84
CA LEU A 50 -15.13 -21.16 8.01
C LEU A 50 -15.63 -19.72 8.07
N ASN A 51 -16.13 -19.30 9.23
CA ASN A 51 -16.58 -17.94 9.49
C ASN A 51 -16.38 -17.61 10.98
N SER A 52 -15.20 -17.07 11.31
CA SER A 52 -14.83 -16.76 12.69
C SER A 52 -14.53 -15.27 12.84
N ASN A 53 -15.12 -14.62 13.86
CA ASN A 53 -14.90 -13.21 14.22
C ASN A 53 -15.06 -12.23 13.06
N SER A 54 -15.87 -12.56 12.06
CA SER A 54 -15.97 -11.81 10.80
C SER A 54 -16.59 -10.43 10.93
N ASN A 55 -17.26 -10.16 12.05
CA ASN A 55 -17.86 -8.88 12.40
C ASN A 55 -16.96 -7.95 13.22
N ASP A 56 -15.81 -8.44 13.68
CA ASP A 56 -14.87 -7.65 14.45
C ASP A 56 -13.98 -6.78 13.55
N PHE A 57 -13.48 -5.68 14.12
CA PHE A 57 -12.65 -4.74 13.40
C PHE A 57 -11.18 -5.07 13.53
N TYR A 58 -10.51 -5.21 12.38
CA TYR A 58 -9.09 -5.46 12.26
C TYR A 58 -8.41 -4.38 11.41
N PRO A 59 -7.13 -4.08 11.64
CA PRO A 59 -6.35 -3.29 10.69
C PRO A 59 -6.17 -4.13 9.41
N PRO A 60 -6.67 -3.65 8.24
CA PRO A 60 -6.61 -4.43 6.99
C PRO A 60 -5.20 -4.53 6.45
N ALA A 61 -4.28 -3.65 6.85
CA ALA A 61 -2.98 -3.50 6.24
C ALA A 61 -3.11 -3.39 4.70
N SER A 62 -2.12 -3.86 3.94
CA SER A 62 -2.13 -3.73 2.48
C SER A 62 -3.20 -4.54 1.74
N THR A 63 -4.04 -5.34 2.43
CA THR A 63 -5.24 -5.91 1.79
C THR A 63 -6.26 -4.83 1.45
N LEU A 64 -6.20 -3.64 2.12
CA LEU A 64 -7.01 -2.47 1.78
C LEU A 64 -6.86 -2.04 0.31
N LYS A 65 -5.71 -2.31 -0.31
CA LYS A 65 -5.47 -2.01 -1.73
C LYS A 65 -6.46 -2.69 -2.69
N LEU A 66 -7.11 -3.79 -2.29
CA LEU A 66 -8.19 -4.39 -3.06
C LEU A 66 -9.42 -3.48 -3.12
N VAL A 67 -9.74 -2.83 -2.00
CA VAL A 67 -10.83 -1.85 -1.91
C VAL A 67 -10.52 -0.63 -2.77
N THR A 68 -9.30 -0.10 -2.67
CA THR A 68 -8.83 1.04 -3.48
C THR A 68 -8.80 0.69 -4.97
N ALA A 69 -8.34 -0.51 -5.34
CA ALA A 69 -8.33 -0.98 -6.73
C ALA A 69 -9.74 -1.09 -7.31
N LEU A 70 -10.67 -1.68 -6.55
CA LEU A 70 -12.06 -1.80 -6.98
C LEU A 70 -12.70 -0.43 -7.19
N ALA A 71 -12.54 0.49 -6.22
CA ALA A 71 -13.05 1.86 -6.34
C ALA A 71 -12.45 2.59 -7.55
N ALA A 72 -11.14 2.44 -7.81
CA ALA A 72 -10.46 3.03 -8.94
C ALA A 72 -10.99 2.48 -10.29
N LYS A 73 -11.18 1.17 -10.41
CA LYS A 73 -11.79 0.56 -11.62
C LYS A 73 -13.20 1.08 -11.88
N LEU A 74 -14.02 1.16 -10.84
CA LEU A 74 -15.43 1.59 -10.95
C LEU A 74 -15.58 3.09 -11.26
N GLU A 75 -14.65 3.94 -10.81
CA GLU A 75 -14.77 5.39 -10.95
C GLU A 75 -13.93 5.95 -12.10
N LEU A 76 -12.68 5.50 -12.22
CA LEU A 76 -11.73 6.06 -13.19
C LEU A 76 -11.82 5.35 -14.54
N GLY A 77 -12.03 4.03 -14.54
CA GLY A 77 -12.06 3.19 -15.74
C GLY A 77 -10.67 2.91 -16.33
N ASP A 78 -10.58 1.95 -17.23
CA ASP A 78 -9.30 1.41 -17.76
C ASP A 78 -8.48 2.40 -18.55
N ASN A 79 -9.12 3.39 -19.17
CA ASN A 79 -8.42 4.40 -19.96
C ASN A 79 -7.83 5.53 -19.15
N PHE A 80 -8.08 5.57 -17.83
CA PHE A 80 -7.49 6.56 -16.96
C PHE A 80 -5.96 6.46 -16.96
N HIS A 81 -5.29 7.59 -17.01
CA HIS A 81 -3.87 7.78 -16.81
C HIS A 81 -3.63 9.14 -16.15
N TYR A 82 -2.55 9.27 -15.43
CA TYR A 82 -2.08 10.56 -14.93
C TYR A 82 -1.46 11.38 -16.07
N THR A 83 -1.59 12.70 -15.99
CA THR A 83 -1.03 13.59 -17.01
C THR A 83 -0.19 14.68 -16.36
N THR A 84 1.08 14.78 -16.75
CA THR A 84 1.93 15.94 -16.43
C THR A 84 2.03 16.81 -17.68
N SER A 85 1.65 18.08 -17.59
CA SER A 85 1.57 18.99 -18.75
C SER A 85 2.44 20.21 -18.58
N ILE A 86 2.98 20.73 -19.68
CA ILE A 86 3.53 22.09 -19.73
C ILE A 86 2.59 22.98 -20.53
N LEU A 87 2.13 24.03 -19.87
CA LEU A 87 1.23 25.03 -20.42
C LEU A 87 1.96 26.37 -20.55
N ARG A 88 1.57 27.20 -21.54
CA ARG A 88 2.01 28.57 -21.68
C ARG A 88 0.84 29.51 -21.40
N SER A 89 1.06 30.50 -20.55
CA SER A 89 0.10 31.53 -20.19
C SER A 89 0.76 32.91 -20.29
N GLY A 90 0.63 33.55 -21.45
CA GLY A 90 1.33 34.84 -21.75
C GLY A 90 2.82 34.67 -21.74
N ASN A 91 3.53 35.36 -20.86
CA ASN A 91 5.00 35.29 -20.68
C ASN A 91 5.41 34.13 -19.73
N ASP A 92 4.48 33.58 -18.96
CA ASP A 92 4.74 32.54 -17.99
C ASP A 92 4.56 31.16 -18.59
N SER A 93 5.13 30.16 -17.92
CA SER A 93 4.90 28.75 -18.18
C SER A 93 4.48 28.03 -16.90
N ILE A 94 3.73 26.95 -17.05
CA ILE A 94 3.19 26.17 -15.92
C ILE A 94 3.52 24.70 -16.19
N ILE A 95 4.13 24.03 -15.24
CA ILE A 95 4.17 22.56 -15.20
C ILE A 95 3.06 22.13 -14.25
N SER A 96 2.02 21.53 -14.80
CA SER A 96 0.89 21.02 -14.02
C SER A 96 1.10 19.55 -13.70
N PHE A 97 1.11 19.20 -12.41
CA PHE A 97 1.29 17.86 -11.90
C PHE A 97 -0.04 17.30 -11.43
N SER A 98 -0.40 16.11 -11.91
CA SER A 98 -1.66 15.44 -11.55
C SER A 98 -1.52 14.39 -10.45
N GLY A 99 -0.34 14.24 -9.87
CA GLY A 99 -0.08 13.20 -8.86
C GLY A 99 0.32 11.85 -9.45
N ASP A 100 0.95 11.84 -10.64
CA ASP A 100 1.49 10.61 -11.25
C ASP A 100 2.55 9.95 -10.34
N PRO A 101 2.24 8.78 -9.73
CA PRO A 101 3.18 8.12 -8.83
C PRO A 101 4.36 7.48 -9.55
N THR A 102 4.32 7.45 -10.88
CA THR A 102 5.31 6.78 -11.72
C THR A 102 6.21 7.75 -12.51
N LEU A 103 5.95 9.05 -12.42
CA LEU A 103 6.75 10.06 -13.12
C LEU A 103 8.22 10.00 -12.68
N GLN A 104 9.12 9.90 -13.65
CA GLN A 104 10.57 9.86 -13.42
C GLN A 104 11.23 11.13 -13.94
N ARG A 105 12.42 11.45 -13.39
CA ARG A 105 13.25 12.57 -13.83
C ARG A 105 13.45 12.61 -15.34
N GLU A 106 13.70 11.46 -15.99
CA GLU A 106 13.95 11.41 -17.43
C GLU A 106 12.71 11.75 -18.28
N GLN A 107 11.52 11.41 -17.80
CA GLN A 107 10.25 11.78 -18.45
C GLN A 107 10.00 13.28 -18.31
N LEU A 108 10.27 13.87 -17.15
CA LEU A 108 10.20 15.32 -16.93
C LEU A 108 11.23 16.07 -17.78
N LYS A 109 12.44 15.52 -17.92
CA LYS A 109 13.47 16.05 -18.83
C LYS A 109 13.01 16.01 -20.28
N SER A 110 12.41 14.90 -20.73
CA SER A 110 11.85 14.79 -22.08
C SER A 110 10.76 15.83 -22.33
N LEU A 111 9.87 16.03 -21.37
CA LEU A 111 8.80 17.02 -21.43
C LEU A 111 9.34 18.45 -21.56
N LEU A 112 10.35 18.83 -20.76
CA LEU A 112 11.04 20.11 -20.86
C LEU A 112 11.81 20.28 -22.18
N ALA A 113 12.39 19.20 -22.72
CA ALA A 113 13.06 19.22 -24.02
C ALA A 113 12.07 19.46 -25.18
N GLN A 114 10.86 18.88 -25.11
CA GLN A 114 9.78 19.15 -26.07
C GLN A 114 9.35 20.62 -26.00
N TYR A 115 9.21 21.18 -24.81
CA TYR A 115 8.96 22.61 -24.63
C TYR A 115 10.03 23.46 -25.33
N ALA A 116 11.32 23.17 -25.11
CA ALA A 116 12.43 23.91 -25.68
C ALA A 116 12.49 23.82 -27.21
N LYS A 117 11.97 22.76 -27.83
CA LYS A 117 11.89 22.61 -29.29
C LYS A 117 10.72 23.38 -29.90
N SER A 118 9.54 23.34 -29.25
CA SER A 118 8.30 23.95 -29.74
C SER A 118 8.19 25.44 -29.43
N GLN A 119 8.92 25.91 -28.45
CA GLN A 119 8.94 27.28 -27.94
C GLN A 119 10.37 27.82 -27.94
N SER A 120 10.55 29.06 -27.50
CA SER A 120 11.89 29.61 -27.20
C SER A 120 12.49 28.86 -25.99
N ARG A 121 13.82 28.68 -25.99
CA ARG A 121 14.56 28.24 -24.78
C ARG A 121 14.57 29.29 -23.67
N THR A 122 13.69 30.28 -23.74
CA THR A 122 13.56 31.35 -22.74
C THR A 122 12.09 31.49 -22.35
N ILE A 123 11.81 31.24 -21.09
CA ILE A 123 10.56 31.61 -20.42
C ILE A 123 10.70 33.08 -20.03
N LYS A 124 9.87 33.98 -20.61
CA LYS A 124 9.98 35.42 -20.40
C LYS A 124 9.50 35.90 -19.05
N GLY A 125 8.61 35.18 -18.42
CA GLY A 125 8.07 35.39 -17.07
C GLY A 125 8.50 34.30 -16.09
N ASN A 126 7.60 33.91 -15.24
CA ASN A 126 7.78 32.88 -14.22
C ASN A 126 7.51 31.47 -14.77
N LEU A 127 8.10 30.48 -14.11
CA LEU A 127 7.73 29.07 -14.26
C LEU A 127 7.00 28.61 -12.99
N TYR A 128 5.72 28.31 -13.11
CA TYR A 128 4.91 27.77 -12.02
C TYR A 128 4.97 26.25 -12.00
N LEU A 129 5.16 25.66 -10.83
CA LEU A 129 5.05 24.23 -10.54
C LEU A 129 3.73 24.01 -9.83
N ASP A 130 2.68 23.72 -10.61
CA ASP A 130 1.32 23.62 -10.11
C ASP A 130 1.09 22.24 -9.45
N ASN A 131 0.90 22.27 -8.13
CA ASN A 131 0.66 21.12 -7.25
C ASN A 131 -0.78 21.04 -6.74
N THR A 132 -1.70 21.83 -7.26
CA THR A 132 -3.06 22.01 -6.73
C THR A 132 -4.00 20.84 -6.98
N ALA A 133 -3.58 19.83 -7.74
CA ALA A 133 -4.36 18.59 -7.87
C ALA A 133 -4.63 17.92 -6.51
N TYR A 134 -3.72 18.07 -5.54
CA TYR A 134 -3.90 17.55 -4.18
C TYR A 134 -3.75 18.63 -3.12
N THR A 135 -4.37 18.36 -1.96
CA THR A 135 -4.32 19.23 -0.78
C THR A 135 -4.22 18.40 0.51
N GLY A 136 -4.02 19.09 1.63
CA GLY A 136 -3.94 18.47 2.95
C GLY A 136 -2.64 17.70 3.19
N TYR A 137 -2.69 16.76 4.12
CA TYR A 137 -1.52 15.98 4.51
C TYR A 137 -1.00 15.09 3.37
N GLN A 138 0.32 15.04 3.22
CA GLN A 138 0.99 14.14 2.26
C GLN A 138 1.24 12.75 2.85
N ARG A 139 1.17 12.60 4.16
CA ARG A 139 1.19 11.35 4.91
C ARG A 139 -0.08 11.26 5.74
N ALA A 140 -0.74 10.11 5.69
CA ALA A 140 -1.99 9.94 6.42
C ALA A 140 -1.75 9.85 7.93
N VAL A 141 -2.74 10.26 8.69
CA VAL A 141 -2.73 10.13 10.16
C VAL A 141 -2.58 8.66 10.55
N GLY A 142 -1.79 8.39 11.59
CA GLY A 142 -1.55 7.01 12.06
C GLY A 142 -0.48 6.24 11.29
N TRP A 143 0.28 6.88 10.38
CA TRP A 143 1.52 6.31 9.90
C TRP A 143 2.55 6.33 11.02
N PRO A 144 3.26 5.22 11.28
CA PRO A 144 4.29 5.17 12.32
C PRO A 144 5.42 6.18 12.03
N TRP A 145 5.82 6.94 13.03
CA TRP A 145 6.83 7.98 12.86
C TRP A 145 8.22 7.43 12.50
N ASP A 146 8.54 6.25 12.99
CA ASP A 146 9.81 5.54 12.82
C ASP A 146 10.07 5.04 11.39
N ILE A 147 9.02 4.98 10.57
CA ILE A 147 9.12 4.55 9.17
C ILE A 147 9.10 5.71 8.17
N LEU A 148 8.88 6.96 8.60
CA LEU A 148 8.68 8.09 7.68
C LEU A 148 9.89 8.44 6.82
N GLY A 149 11.07 7.90 7.16
CA GLY A 149 12.30 8.05 6.38
C GLY A 149 12.49 7.01 5.26
N VAL A 150 11.68 5.94 5.20
CA VAL A 150 11.85 4.85 4.24
C VAL A 150 10.82 4.89 3.11
N CYS A 151 11.21 4.43 1.90
CA CYS A 151 10.43 4.68 0.68
C CYS A 151 9.04 4.04 0.65
N TYR A 152 8.76 2.99 1.40
CA TYR A 152 7.39 2.46 1.44
C TYR A 152 6.40 3.39 2.20
N SER A 153 6.91 4.42 2.88
CA SER A 153 6.14 5.53 3.46
C SER A 153 6.38 6.86 2.73
N ALA A 154 6.73 6.80 1.44
CA ALA A 154 6.88 7.98 0.61
C ALA A 154 5.58 8.83 0.63
N PRO A 155 5.68 10.16 0.77
CA PRO A 155 4.51 11.03 0.86
C PRO A 155 3.74 11.07 -0.46
N SER A 156 2.41 11.08 -0.37
CA SER A 156 1.50 11.24 -1.50
C SER A 156 1.33 12.72 -1.82
N SER A 157 1.92 13.17 -2.94
CA SER A 157 1.88 14.56 -3.41
C SER A 157 1.47 14.64 -4.88
N ALA A 158 0.87 15.76 -5.28
CA ALA A 158 0.65 16.05 -6.71
C ALA A 158 1.99 16.12 -7.46
N MET A 159 3.02 16.70 -6.85
CA MET A 159 4.40 16.76 -7.37
C MET A 159 5.18 15.50 -6.96
N THR A 160 4.70 14.32 -7.36
CA THR A 160 5.45 13.07 -7.18
C THR A 160 6.47 12.93 -8.31
N LEU A 161 7.73 12.69 -7.95
CA LEU A 161 8.83 12.46 -8.91
C LEU A 161 9.75 11.36 -8.35
N ASP A 162 10.22 10.45 -9.22
CA ASP A 162 11.08 9.31 -8.86
C ASP A 162 10.48 8.48 -7.70
N SER A 163 9.14 8.32 -7.71
CA SER A 163 8.36 7.66 -6.63
C SER A 163 8.56 8.30 -5.25
N ASN A 164 8.94 9.57 -5.18
CA ASN A 164 9.35 10.27 -3.95
C ASN A 164 10.35 9.46 -3.11
N CYS A 165 11.32 8.83 -3.79
CA CYS A 165 12.26 7.87 -3.20
C CYS A 165 13.66 8.02 -3.82
N ALA A 166 14.64 8.37 -3.01
CA ALA A 166 16.04 8.42 -3.42
C ALA A 166 16.78 7.15 -3.00
N GLN A 167 17.59 6.61 -3.92
CA GLN A 167 18.40 5.42 -3.66
C GLN A 167 19.83 5.83 -3.25
N ALA A 168 20.40 5.08 -2.30
CA ALA A 168 21.77 5.28 -1.82
C ALA A 168 22.39 3.95 -1.37
N SER A 169 23.61 4.01 -0.86
CA SER A 169 24.28 2.87 -0.25
C SER A 169 25.16 3.33 0.90
N ILE A 170 25.21 2.57 2.00
CA ILE A 170 26.13 2.79 3.09
C ILE A 170 27.20 1.69 3.11
N TYR A 171 28.44 2.09 3.31
CA TYR A 171 29.64 1.26 3.35
C TYR A 171 30.22 1.27 4.76
N THR A 172 30.66 0.12 5.24
CA THR A 172 31.55 0.01 6.41
C THR A 172 32.99 0.18 5.99
N LYS A 173 33.82 0.77 6.86
CA LYS A 173 35.26 0.97 6.66
C LYS A 173 36.07 0.28 7.76
N ASP A 174 37.29 -0.12 7.46
CA ASP A 174 38.20 -0.82 8.39
C ASP A 174 38.57 0.03 9.63
N ASN A 175 38.48 1.35 9.53
CA ASN A 175 38.73 2.27 10.65
C ASN A 175 37.53 2.44 11.59
N GLY A 176 36.49 1.59 11.49
CA GLY A 176 35.33 1.66 12.37
C GLY A 176 34.30 2.75 11.99
N SER A 177 34.51 3.49 10.89
CA SER A 177 33.54 4.49 10.42
C SER A 177 32.67 3.95 9.28
N THR A 178 31.65 4.72 8.89
CA THR A 178 30.80 4.42 7.72
C THR A 178 30.89 5.54 6.67
N ARG A 179 30.46 5.26 5.45
CA ARG A 179 30.37 6.24 4.35
C ARG A 179 29.09 5.99 3.54
N VAL A 180 28.34 7.04 3.25
CA VAL A 180 27.19 6.97 2.35
C VAL A 180 27.61 7.42 0.93
N TYR A 181 27.06 6.75 -0.07
CA TYR A 181 27.09 7.14 -1.49
C TYR A 181 25.69 7.40 -1.98
N ILE A 182 25.48 8.53 -2.65
CA ILE A 182 24.23 8.94 -3.28
C ILE A 182 24.54 9.34 -4.71
N PRO A 183 23.76 8.84 -5.70
CA PRO A 183 23.84 9.34 -7.07
C PRO A 183 23.57 10.86 -7.16
N ALA A 184 24.44 11.57 -7.88
CA ALA A 184 24.45 13.06 -7.92
C ALA A 184 23.16 13.69 -8.49
N HIS A 185 22.30 12.92 -9.15
CA HIS A 185 21.04 13.43 -9.69
C HIS A 185 19.92 13.57 -8.64
N TYR A 186 20.10 12.99 -7.42
CA TYR A 186 19.19 13.19 -6.30
C TYR A 186 19.60 14.44 -5.51
N PRO A 187 18.80 15.51 -5.50
CA PRO A 187 19.11 16.71 -4.72
C PRO A 187 18.69 16.50 -3.25
N ILE A 188 19.40 15.62 -2.56
CA ILE A 188 19.23 15.34 -1.13
C ILE A 188 20.59 15.34 -0.44
N ASP A 189 20.63 15.67 0.84
CA ASP A 189 21.85 15.62 1.65
C ASP A 189 21.76 14.44 2.62
N VAL A 190 22.79 13.56 2.60
CA VAL A 190 22.85 12.45 3.55
C VAL A 190 24.23 12.40 4.21
N THR A 191 24.23 12.42 5.52
CA THR A 191 25.41 12.27 6.36
C THR A 191 25.33 11.00 7.18
N THR A 192 26.49 10.53 7.69
CA THR A 192 26.53 9.39 8.60
C THR A 192 27.59 9.60 9.68
N ASN A 193 27.22 9.32 10.92
CA ASN A 193 28.12 9.13 12.06
C ASN A 193 27.98 7.74 12.68
N ALA A 194 27.26 6.82 11.99
CA ALA A 194 27.09 5.45 12.43
C ALA A 194 28.44 4.73 12.51
N ALA A 195 28.68 4.00 13.60
CA ALA A 195 29.89 3.22 13.79
C ALA A 195 29.81 1.85 13.10
N THR A 196 30.93 1.35 12.59
CA THR A 196 31.05 -0.04 12.16
C THR A 196 31.36 -0.91 13.39
N VAL A 197 30.57 -1.97 13.60
CA VAL A 197 30.71 -2.89 14.74
C VAL A 197 30.69 -4.35 14.27
N THR A 198 31.21 -5.25 15.13
CA THR A 198 31.01 -6.69 14.92
C THR A 198 29.60 -7.10 15.33
N ARG A 199 29.12 -8.29 14.90
CA ARG A 199 27.80 -8.80 15.32
C ARG A 199 27.70 -8.97 16.85
N SER A 200 28.76 -9.42 17.51
CA SER A 200 28.83 -9.53 18.97
C SER A 200 28.80 -8.15 19.63
N GLY A 201 29.49 -7.16 19.04
CA GLY A 201 29.47 -5.77 19.52
C GLY A 201 28.07 -5.16 19.41
N GLN A 202 27.36 -5.37 18.31
CA GLN A 202 25.97 -4.93 18.18
C GLN A 202 25.07 -5.52 19.27
N LYS A 203 25.16 -6.84 19.51
CA LYS A 203 24.39 -7.50 20.58
C LYS A 203 24.74 -6.94 21.97
N ALA A 204 26.03 -6.73 22.26
CA ALA A 204 26.48 -6.25 23.57
C ALA A 204 26.06 -4.81 23.88
N THR A 205 26.01 -3.96 22.85
CA THR A 205 25.61 -2.54 22.96
C THR A 205 24.15 -2.27 22.66
N GLN A 206 23.41 -3.26 22.13
CA GLN A 206 22.02 -3.14 21.67
C GLN A 206 21.82 -1.96 20.71
N CYS A 207 22.83 -1.65 19.89
CA CYS A 207 22.75 -0.53 18.95
C CYS A 207 22.18 -0.95 17.61
N ASP A 208 21.38 -0.06 16.99
CA ASP A 208 20.81 -0.20 15.67
C ASP A 208 21.20 0.95 14.74
N LEU A 209 20.99 0.78 13.45
CA LEU A 209 21.14 1.85 12.47
C LEU A 209 19.87 2.70 12.48
N GLU A 210 19.99 3.94 12.93
CA GLU A 210 18.90 4.91 13.04
C GLU A 210 18.93 5.90 11.89
N LEU A 211 17.76 6.38 11.49
CA LEU A 211 17.57 7.39 10.45
C LEU A 211 16.84 8.61 11.00
N ILE A 212 17.51 9.75 10.98
CA ILE A 212 16.95 11.05 11.31
C ILE A 212 16.69 11.81 10.01
N THR A 213 15.50 12.37 9.86
CA THR A 213 15.07 13.10 8.65
C THR A 213 14.67 14.53 8.98
N THR A 214 14.82 15.43 7.99
CA THR A 214 14.36 16.83 8.11
C THR A 214 13.47 17.22 6.93
N PRO A 215 12.61 18.25 7.07
CA PRO A 215 11.79 18.76 5.98
C PRO A 215 12.57 19.34 4.78
N SER A 216 13.89 19.57 4.95
CA SER A 216 14.78 20.04 3.87
C SER A 216 15.33 18.90 3.01
N ASN A 217 14.82 17.68 3.12
CA ASN A 217 15.35 16.47 2.47
C ASN A 217 16.81 16.16 2.88
N SER A 218 17.17 16.47 4.12
CA SER A 218 18.45 16.11 4.73
C SER A 218 18.27 14.93 5.68
N TYR A 219 19.23 14.01 5.66
CA TYR A 219 19.16 12.75 6.38
C TYR A 219 20.46 12.51 7.14
N THR A 220 20.36 12.00 8.36
CA THR A 220 21.51 11.58 9.16
C THR A 220 21.33 10.13 9.58
N LEU A 221 22.31 9.29 9.27
CA LEU A 221 22.40 7.92 9.75
C LEU A 221 23.28 7.90 10.99
N SER A 222 22.76 7.38 12.11
CA SER A 222 23.44 7.28 13.40
C SER A 222 23.40 5.85 13.95
N GLY A 223 23.95 5.66 15.17
CA GLY A 223 24.00 4.36 15.81
C GLY A 223 25.09 3.45 15.25
N CYS A 224 24.76 2.23 14.84
CA CYS A 224 25.77 1.30 14.34
C CYS A 224 25.30 0.43 13.16
N LEU A 225 26.29 -0.05 12.40
CA LEU A 225 26.11 -1.00 11.30
C LEU A 225 27.11 -2.15 11.46
N VAL A 226 26.61 -3.38 11.43
CA VAL A 226 27.47 -4.56 11.43
C VAL A 226 28.37 -4.56 10.19
N GLU A 227 29.65 -4.83 10.39
CA GLU A 227 30.66 -4.94 9.34
C GLU A 227 30.19 -5.87 8.21
N ARG A 228 30.40 -5.41 6.97
CA ARG A 228 29.96 -6.12 5.79
C ARG A 228 30.82 -5.85 4.56
N LYS A 229 31.06 -6.89 3.78
CA LYS A 229 31.85 -6.80 2.53
C LYS A 229 31.14 -6.03 1.41
N LYS A 230 29.80 -6.14 1.34
CA LYS A 230 28.97 -5.45 0.33
C LYS A 230 28.23 -4.29 0.97
N PRO A 231 28.08 -3.14 0.28
CA PRO A 231 27.31 -2.02 0.80
C PRO A 231 25.87 -2.43 1.12
N LEU A 232 25.29 -1.81 2.14
CA LEU A 232 23.86 -1.93 2.42
C LEU A 232 23.10 -0.95 1.49
N PRO A 233 22.22 -1.45 0.62
CA PRO A 233 21.33 -0.56 -0.15
C PRO A 233 20.40 0.20 0.79
N LEU A 234 20.28 1.50 0.56
CA LEU A 234 19.38 2.39 1.30
C LEU A 234 18.38 3.02 0.34
N LYS A 235 17.20 3.34 0.89
CA LYS A 235 16.12 4.00 0.17
C LYS A 235 15.49 5.06 1.07
N PHE A 236 15.67 6.33 0.72
CA PHE A 236 15.20 7.47 1.50
C PHE A 236 13.90 8.03 0.92
N ALA A 237 12.83 8.02 1.70
CA ALA A 237 11.59 8.71 1.34
C ALA A 237 11.85 10.22 1.32
N ILE A 238 11.52 10.88 0.23
CA ILE A 238 11.60 12.34 0.11
C ILE A 238 10.66 12.95 1.14
N GLN A 239 11.18 13.84 1.99
CA GLN A 239 10.41 14.45 3.06
C GLN A 239 9.53 15.60 2.57
N ASN A 240 10.02 16.34 1.56
CA ASN A 240 9.35 17.47 0.92
C ASN A 240 9.44 17.29 -0.60
N PRO A 241 8.40 16.67 -1.22
CA PRO A 241 8.34 16.45 -2.66
C PRO A 241 8.39 17.73 -3.51
N GLU A 242 7.79 18.81 -3.04
CA GLU A 242 7.76 20.09 -3.74
C GLU A 242 9.16 20.69 -3.85
N LEU A 243 9.91 20.71 -2.74
CA LEU A 243 11.31 21.16 -2.72
C LEU A 243 12.16 20.27 -3.63
N TYR A 244 12.04 18.94 -3.49
CA TYR A 244 12.78 17.98 -4.32
C TYR A 244 12.53 18.20 -5.81
N THR A 245 11.25 18.24 -6.21
CA THR A 245 10.86 18.41 -7.61
C THR A 245 11.31 19.77 -8.15
N SER A 246 11.21 20.85 -7.37
CA SER A 246 11.70 22.18 -7.75
C SER A 246 13.21 22.17 -7.99
N GLN A 247 13.99 21.52 -7.14
CA GLN A 247 15.45 21.38 -7.31
C GLN A 247 15.81 20.55 -8.56
N VAL A 248 15.06 19.44 -8.81
CA VAL A 248 15.24 18.65 -10.04
C VAL A 248 14.90 19.48 -11.28
N VAL A 249 13.77 20.22 -11.29
CA VAL A 249 13.40 21.12 -12.39
C VAL A 249 14.50 22.13 -12.65
N ASN A 250 15.01 22.81 -11.64
CA ASN A 250 16.10 23.78 -11.76
C ASN A 250 17.38 23.14 -12.35
N SER A 251 17.71 21.91 -11.96
CA SER A 251 18.82 21.15 -12.55
C SER A 251 18.59 20.85 -14.01
N LEU A 252 17.37 20.40 -14.39
CA LEU A 252 17.00 20.09 -15.77
C LEU A 252 16.97 21.34 -16.66
N LEU A 253 16.49 22.47 -16.15
CA LEU A 253 16.52 23.75 -16.87
C LEU A 253 17.97 24.16 -17.25
N LYS A 254 18.91 24.01 -16.31
CA LYS A 254 20.34 24.25 -16.55
C LYS A 254 20.90 23.26 -17.58
N GLU A 255 20.63 21.98 -17.43
CA GLU A 255 21.07 20.90 -18.34
C GLU A 255 20.59 21.15 -19.78
N LEU A 256 19.33 21.53 -19.96
CA LEU A 256 18.67 21.77 -21.24
C LEU A 256 18.91 23.18 -21.78
N LYS A 257 19.66 24.02 -21.04
CA LYS A 257 19.92 25.44 -21.37
C LYS A 257 18.62 26.23 -21.57
N ILE A 258 17.60 25.96 -20.75
CA ILE A 258 16.34 26.71 -20.70
C ILE A 258 16.52 27.82 -19.66
N ARG A 259 16.31 29.07 -20.07
CA ARG A 259 16.43 30.26 -19.20
C ARG A 259 15.04 30.70 -18.75
N VAL A 260 14.82 30.81 -17.45
CA VAL A 260 13.67 31.51 -16.85
C VAL A 260 14.12 32.92 -16.49
N LYS A 261 13.42 33.98 -16.96
CA LYS A 261 13.74 35.37 -16.64
C LYS A 261 13.16 35.81 -15.31
N GLY A 262 12.01 35.25 -14.93
CA GLY A 262 11.41 35.39 -13.61
C GLY A 262 11.87 34.29 -12.68
N ASP A 263 10.98 33.87 -11.78
CA ASP A 263 11.19 32.89 -10.73
C ASP A 263 10.59 31.52 -11.06
N VAL A 264 11.08 30.46 -10.41
CA VAL A 264 10.44 29.16 -10.35
C VAL A 264 9.62 29.10 -9.06
N LEU A 265 8.29 29.11 -9.21
CA LEU A 265 7.34 29.25 -8.12
C LEU A 265 6.52 27.94 -7.94
N ILE A 266 6.27 27.56 -6.70
CA ILE A 266 5.42 26.40 -6.39
C ILE A 266 3.98 26.92 -6.16
N GLY A 267 3.01 26.28 -6.79
CA GLY A 267 1.59 26.60 -6.68
C GLY A 267 0.95 26.98 -8.02
N ALA A 268 -0.35 27.22 -7.99
CA ALA A 268 -1.10 27.63 -9.17
C ALA A 268 -0.77 29.04 -9.60
N LYS A 269 -0.79 29.25 -10.91
CA LYS A 269 -0.86 30.60 -11.49
C LYS A 269 -2.31 31.05 -11.54
N GLU A 270 -2.59 32.25 -11.07
CA GLU A 270 -3.90 32.87 -11.23
C GLU A 270 -4.21 33.22 -12.70
N GLY A 271 -5.47 33.15 -13.09
CA GLY A 271 -5.94 33.59 -14.40
C GLY A 271 -5.49 32.70 -15.58
N THR A 272 -5.48 31.37 -15.42
CA THR A 272 -5.01 30.41 -16.44
C THR A 272 -6.00 30.11 -17.57
N ASN A 273 -7.16 30.74 -17.62
CA ASN A 273 -8.25 30.48 -18.60
C ASN A 273 -7.81 30.60 -20.10
N LYS A 274 -6.64 31.18 -20.37
CA LYS A 274 -6.04 31.31 -21.72
C LYS A 274 -4.72 30.55 -21.86
N ALA A 275 -4.43 29.59 -20.96
CA ALA A 275 -3.23 28.81 -21.06
C ALA A 275 -3.34 27.81 -22.22
N THR A 276 -2.27 27.70 -23.03
CA THR A 276 -2.19 26.75 -24.15
C THR A 276 -1.27 25.59 -23.81
N LEU A 277 -1.72 24.38 -24.14
CA LEU A 277 -0.90 23.17 -23.98
C LEU A 277 0.29 23.20 -24.93
N VAL A 278 1.48 22.99 -24.42
CA VAL A 278 2.74 22.92 -25.18
C VAL A 278 3.24 21.47 -25.29
N ALA A 279 3.22 20.75 -24.20
CA ALA A 279 3.66 19.36 -24.16
C ALA A 279 2.95 18.62 -23.02
N SER A 280 2.80 17.31 -23.17
CA SER A 280 2.25 16.45 -22.12
C SER A 280 2.99 15.11 -22.05
N HIS A 281 3.03 14.54 -20.85
CA HIS A 281 3.43 13.18 -20.55
C HIS A 281 2.27 12.46 -19.88
N HIS A 282 2.07 11.22 -20.26
CA HIS A 282 1.04 10.34 -19.68
C HIS A 282 1.69 9.16 -18.99
N SER A 283 1.20 8.82 -17.81
CA SER A 283 1.57 7.57 -17.14
C SER A 283 1.09 6.35 -17.92
N ALA A 284 1.45 5.16 -17.46
CA ALA A 284 0.75 3.94 -17.84
C ALA A 284 -0.74 4.05 -17.49
N LYS A 285 -1.59 3.26 -18.17
CA LYS A 285 -3.03 3.20 -17.90
C LYS A 285 -3.33 2.54 -16.55
N LEU A 286 -4.53 2.77 -16.04
CA LEU A 286 -4.98 2.25 -14.74
C LEU A 286 -4.74 0.74 -14.53
N PRO A 287 -5.01 -0.17 -15.49
CA PRO A 287 -4.73 -1.60 -15.29
C PRO A 287 -3.26 -1.90 -14.95
N GLU A 288 -2.31 -1.24 -15.60
CA GLU A 288 -0.87 -1.42 -15.35
C GLU A 288 -0.45 -0.82 -14.00
N LEU A 289 -1.05 0.31 -13.60
CA LEU A 289 -0.84 0.90 -12.28
C LEU A 289 -1.35 -0.04 -11.18
N LEU A 290 -2.54 -0.65 -11.38
CA LEU A 290 -3.13 -1.59 -10.43
C LEU A 290 -2.34 -2.90 -10.35
N ASP A 291 -1.86 -3.42 -11.47
CA ASP A 291 -0.96 -4.59 -11.49
C ASP A 291 0.29 -4.35 -10.63
N THR A 292 0.95 -3.21 -10.83
CA THR A 292 2.10 -2.80 -10.02
C THR A 292 1.71 -2.63 -8.54
N MET A 293 0.61 -1.94 -8.26
CA MET A 293 0.13 -1.69 -6.90
C MET A 293 -0.16 -2.97 -6.14
N LEU A 294 -0.84 -3.93 -6.76
CA LEU A 294 -1.24 -5.17 -6.10
C LEU A 294 -0.07 -6.16 -6.01
N LYS A 295 0.72 -6.36 -7.06
CA LYS A 295 1.85 -7.30 -7.06
C LYS A 295 3.03 -6.84 -6.22
N LYS A 296 3.40 -5.55 -6.28
CA LYS A 296 4.50 -4.98 -5.48
C LYS A 296 4.04 -4.42 -4.14
N SER A 297 2.73 -4.38 -3.90
CA SER A 297 2.13 -3.74 -2.72
C SER A 297 2.50 -2.25 -2.58
N ASP A 298 2.53 -1.52 -3.70
CA ASP A 298 2.97 -0.14 -3.76
C ASP A 298 1.99 0.79 -3.02
N ASN A 299 2.48 1.45 -1.97
CA ASN A 299 1.67 2.34 -1.14
C ASN A 299 1.42 3.68 -1.84
N LEU A 300 2.43 4.21 -2.54
CA LEU A 300 2.34 5.51 -3.17
C LEU A 300 1.30 5.51 -4.30
N ILE A 301 1.26 4.46 -5.12
CA ILE A 301 0.21 4.30 -6.14
C ILE A 301 -1.18 4.26 -5.49
N ALA A 302 -1.35 3.48 -4.41
CA ALA A 302 -2.63 3.38 -3.71
C ALA A 302 -3.09 4.72 -3.13
N ASP A 303 -2.20 5.46 -2.49
CA ASP A 303 -2.52 6.71 -1.83
C ASP A 303 -2.74 7.86 -2.83
N ASN A 304 -1.98 7.90 -3.93
CA ASN A 304 -2.23 8.85 -5.01
C ASN A 304 -3.56 8.56 -5.73
N LEU A 305 -3.90 7.28 -5.97
CA LEU A 305 -5.21 6.90 -6.49
C LEU A 305 -6.33 7.31 -5.54
N THR A 306 -6.14 7.14 -4.23
CA THR A 306 -7.12 7.57 -3.23
C THR A 306 -7.40 9.07 -3.31
N LYS A 307 -6.36 9.90 -3.36
CA LYS A 307 -6.52 11.34 -3.54
C LYS A 307 -7.15 11.69 -4.89
N THR A 308 -6.77 10.99 -5.96
CA THR A 308 -7.37 11.16 -7.29
C THR A 308 -8.86 10.84 -7.29
N LEU A 309 -9.27 9.76 -6.61
CA LEU A 309 -10.68 9.41 -6.44
C LEU A 309 -11.45 10.52 -5.73
N GLY A 310 -10.87 11.08 -4.67
CA GLY A 310 -11.45 12.24 -3.98
C GLY A 310 -11.58 13.46 -4.88
N ALA A 311 -10.53 13.76 -5.64
CA ALA A 311 -10.52 14.89 -6.57
C ALA A 311 -11.60 14.75 -7.65
N LYS A 312 -11.71 13.57 -8.25
CA LYS A 312 -12.67 13.31 -9.32
C LYS A 312 -14.12 13.28 -8.81
N PHE A 313 -14.36 12.58 -7.70
CA PHE A 313 -15.71 12.38 -7.18
C PHE A 313 -16.34 13.69 -6.66
N TYR A 314 -15.54 14.52 -5.97
CA TYR A 314 -16.02 15.77 -5.39
C TYR A 314 -15.72 17.02 -6.22
N VAL A 315 -15.02 16.87 -7.37
CA VAL A 315 -14.63 17.99 -8.27
C VAL A 315 -13.87 19.10 -7.51
N GLN A 316 -12.87 18.68 -6.72
CA GLN A 316 -12.01 19.59 -5.92
C GLN A 316 -10.63 18.96 -5.72
N SER A 317 -9.67 19.69 -5.13
CA SER A 317 -8.34 19.11 -4.84
C SER A 317 -8.45 17.87 -3.96
N GLY A 318 -7.73 16.81 -4.36
CA GLY A 318 -7.77 15.52 -3.69
C GLY A 318 -7.01 15.53 -2.36
N SER A 319 -7.56 14.83 -1.36
CA SER A 319 -6.95 14.64 -0.05
C SER A 319 -7.19 13.23 0.46
N PHE A 320 -6.55 12.82 1.56
CA PHE A 320 -6.91 11.54 2.18
C PHE A 320 -8.37 11.54 2.67
N ASN A 321 -8.84 12.64 3.24
CA ASN A 321 -10.21 12.74 3.77
C ASN A 321 -11.26 12.55 2.69
N ASN A 322 -11.22 13.38 1.62
CA ASN A 322 -12.21 13.23 0.55
C ASN A 322 -11.99 11.98 -0.29
N GLY A 323 -10.76 11.50 -0.40
CA GLY A 323 -10.43 10.27 -1.14
C GLY A 323 -10.98 9.01 -0.46
N THR A 324 -10.79 8.87 0.85
CA THR A 324 -11.34 7.73 1.59
C THR A 324 -12.86 7.75 1.66
N GLU A 325 -13.45 8.94 1.76
CA GLU A 325 -14.91 9.08 1.68
C GLU A 325 -15.43 8.78 0.28
N ALA A 326 -14.76 9.25 -0.78
CA ALA A 326 -15.09 8.87 -2.16
C ALA A 326 -15.07 7.36 -2.38
N ILE A 327 -14.05 6.65 -1.85
CA ILE A 327 -13.98 5.18 -1.92
C ILE A 327 -15.24 4.55 -1.31
N LYS A 328 -15.68 5.00 -0.13
CA LYS A 328 -16.89 4.48 0.52
C LYS A 328 -18.14 4.71 -0.31
N GLN A 329 -18.30 5.92 -0.84
CA GLN A 329 -19.47 6.29 -1.65
C GLN A 329 -19.50 5.55 -2.99
N ILE A 330 -18.36 5.39 -3.66
CA ILE A 330 -18.22 4.64 -4.92
C ILE A 330 -18.62 3.19 -4.71
N LEU A 331 -18.11 2.53 -3.65
CA LEU A 331 -18.42 1.13 -3.40
C LEU A 331 -19.87 0.93 -2.97
N LEU A 332 -20.44 1.85 -2.21
CA LEU A 332 -21.85 1.81 -1.86
C LEU A 332 -22.74 1.93 -3.11
N THR A 333 -22.49 2.93 -3.94
CA THR A 333 -23.37 3.28 -5.05
C THR A 333 -23.20 2.40 -6.29
N LYS A 334 -21.97 1.93 -6.58
CA LYS A 334 -21.65 1.17 -7.78
C LYS A 334 -21.51 -0.33 -7.55
N ALA A 335 -21.27 -0.77 -6.31
CA ALA A 335 -21.05 -2.18 -5.97
C ALA A 335 -22.01 -2.69 -4.87
N ASN A 336 -22.85 -1.83 -4.31
CA ASN A 336 -23.72 -2.14 -3.16
C ASN A 336 -22.92 -2.71 -1.95
N ILE A 337 -21.69 -2.20 -1.73
CA ILE A 337 -20.83 -2.57 -0.62
C ILE A 337 -20.78 -1.42 0.37
N ASP A 338 -21.42 -1.60 1.52
CA ASP A 338 -21.45 -0.60 2.59
C ASP A 338 -20.15 -0.64 3.42
N LEU A 339 -19.39 0.45 3.37
CA LEU A 339 -18.18 0.72 4.16
C LEU A 339 -18.42 1.78 5.25
N SER A 340 -19.66 2.15 5.56
CA SER A 340 -19.98 3.22 6.52
C SER A 340 -19.37 2.99 7.90
N LYS A 341 -19.29 1.73 8.33
CA LYS A 341 -18.71 1.33 9.61
C LYS A 341 -17.19 1.14 9.55
N ALA A 342 -16.57 1.08 8.37
CA ALA A 342 -15.13 0.98 8.25
C ALA A 342 -14.47 2.34 8.51
N GLN A 343 -13.36 2.34 9.23
CA GLN A 343 -12.51 3.50 9.35
C GLN A 343 -11.40 3.41 8.30
N LEU A 344 -11.48 4.26 7.30
CA LEU A 344 -10.45 4.39 6.27
C LEU A 344 -9.74 5.72 6.45
N VAL A 345 -8.41 5.71 6.49
CA VAL A 345 -7.56 6.87 6.73
C VAL A 345 -6.62 7.11 5.56
N ASP A 346 -6.25 6.05 4.84
CA ASP A 346 -5.49 6.05 3.60
C ASP A 346 -6.02 4.98 2.64
N GLY A 347 -5.46 4.87 1.46
CA GLY A 347 -5.81 3.84 0.49
C GLY A 347 -4.84 2.67 0.44
N SER A 348 -3.67 2.82 1.04
CA SER A 348 -2.60 1.83 1.03
C SER A 348 -2.73 0.78 2.14
N GLY A 349 -3.40 1.12 3.23
CA GLY A 349 -3.46 0.32 4.45
C GLY A 349 -2.24 0.49 5.35
N LEU A 350 -1.38 1.48 5.10
CA LEU A 350 -0.19 1.74 5.92
C LEU A 350 -0.55 2.34 7.28
N SER A 351 -1.61 3.14 7.34
CA SER A 351 -2.11 3.72 8.59
C SER A 351 -2.57 2.63 9.55
N ARG A 352 -2.03 2.66 10.76
CA ARG A 352 -2.48 1.79 11.86
C ARG A 352 -3.89 2.12 12.36
N ASN A 353 -4.48 3.22 11.88
CA ASN A 353 -5.82 3.65 12.24
C ASN A 353 -6.92 3.08 11.33
N ASN A 354 -6.57 2.46 10.19
CA ASN A 354 -7.55 1.77 9.37
C ASN A 354 -8.20 0.61 10.14
N ARG A 355 -9.52 0.48 10.02
CA ARG A 355 -10.31 -0.62 10.62
C ARG A 355 -11.34 -1.13 9.63
N MET A 356 -11.36 -2.43 9.42
CA MET A 356 -12.30 -3.11 8.54
C MET A 356 -12.67 -4.48 9.08
N ARG A 357 -13.86 -4.95 8.76
CA ARG A 357 -14.32 -6.31 9.04
C ARG A 357 -13.90 -7.25 7.92
N SER A 358 -13.53 -8.48 8.24
CA SER A 358 -13.23 -9.50 7.23
C SER A 358 -14.45 -9.82 6.36
N GLN A 359 -15.67 -9.76 6.94
CA GLN A 359 -16.91 -9.89 6.18
C GLN A 359 -17.06 -8.84 5.08
N THR A 360 -16.63 -7.60 5.33
CA THR A 360 -16.65 -6.54 4.31
C THR A 360 -15.62 -6.82 3.21
N MET A 361 -14.42 -7.32 3.56
CA MET A 361 -13.42 -7.73 2.59
C MET A 361 -13.90 -8.92 1.74
N ALA A 362 -14.62 -9.88 2.34
CA ALA A 362 -15.22 -10.99 1.60
C ALA A 362 -16.25 -10.51 0.57
N LYS A 363 -17.06 -9.47 0.89
CA LYS A 363 -17.98 -8.84 -0.07
C LYS A 363 -17.22 -8.18 -1.24
N VAL A 364 -16.09 -7.52 -0.95
CA VAL A 364 -15.21 -6.94 -2.00
C VAL A 364 -14.68 -8.03 -2.93
N LEU A 365 -14.16 -9.14 -2.38
CA LEU A 365 -13.68 -10.27 -3.16
C LEU A 365 -14.80 -10.90 -4.00
N ARG A 366 -16.00 -11.10 -3.42
CA ARG A 366 -17.16 -11.63 -4.13
C ARG A 366 -17.51 -10.76 -5.33
N TYR A 367 -17.62 -9.45 -5.14
CA TYR A 367 -17.93 -8.51 -6.21
C TYR A 367 -16.86 -8.52 -7.31
N ILE A 368 -15.58 -8.55 -6.93
CA ILE A 368 -14.47 -8.66 -7.89
C ILE A 368 -14.64 -9.92 -8.73
N TRP A 369 -14.87 -11.08 -8.13
CA TRP A 369 -15.00 -12.34 -8.85
C TRP A 369 -16.21 -12.35 -9.80
N GLU A 370 -17.37 -11.89 -9.34
CA GLU A 370 -18.61 -11.83 -10.15
C GLU A 370 -18.46 -10.93 -11.38
N ASN A 371 -17.58 -9.92 -11.32
CA ASN A 371 -17.41 -8.91 -12.36
C ASN A 371 -16.01 -8.93 -13.00
N ASP A 372 -15.19 -9.99 -12.78
CA ASP A 372 -13.78 -9.97 -13.18
C ASP A 372 -13.58 -9.99 -14.70
N SER A 373 -14.56 -10.45 -15.46
CA SER A 373 -14.54 -10.32 -16.92
C SER A 373 -14.34 -8.88 -17.41
N GLN A 374 -14.83 -7.89 -16.63
CA GLN A 374 -14.67 -6.47 -16.88
C GLN A 374 -13.58 -5.85 -16.04
N LEU A 375 -13.49 -6.24 -14.76
CA LEU A 375 -12.56 -5.64 -13.80
C LEU A 375 -11.11 -6.08 -14.01
N LYS A 376 -10.89 -7.35 -14.36
CA LYS A 376 -9.54 -7.94 -14.52
C LYS A 376 -8.62 -7.68 -13.33
N LEU A 377 -9.18 -7.74 -12.11
CA LEU A 377 -8.45 -7.52 -10.88
C LEU A 377 -7.83 -8.80 -10.32
N ILE A 378 -8.39 -9.97 -10.64
CA ILE A 378 -7.85 -11.25 -10.18
C ILE A 378 -6.46 -11.48 -10.76
N GLU A 379 -6.26 -11.26 -12.06
CA GLU A 379 -4.95 -11.40 -12.71
C GLU A 379 -3.90 -10.38 -12.24
N ALA A 380 -4.35 -9.22 -11.73
CA ALA A 380 -3.48 -8.20 -11.15
C ALA A 380 -2.97 -8.56 -9.74
N MET A 381 -3.55 -9.56 -9.07
CA MET A 381 -3.09 -10.03 -7.75
C MET A 381 -1.92 -11.00 -7.86
N PRO A 382 -1.07 -11.09 -6.81
CA PRO A 382 -0.02 -12.11 -6.73
C PRO A 382 -0.57 -13.52 -6.70
N THR A 383 0.19 -14.44 -7.31
CA THR A 383 -0.02 -15.91 -7.24
C THR A 383 1.00 -16.53 -6.28
N SER A 384 0.53 -17.43 -5.42
CA SER A 384 1.33 -18.10 -4.38
C SER A 384 2.60 -18.75 -4.93
N GLY A 385 3.75 -18.39 -4.35
CA GLY A 385 5.07 -18.91 -4.73
C GLY A 385 5.58 -18.49 -6.12
N MET A 386 4.80 -17.77 -6.94
CA MET A 386 5.13 -17.47 -8.33
C MET A 386 5.58 -16.03 -8.54
N ASN A 387 4.82 -15.05 -8.07
CA ASN A 387 5.12 -13.65 -8.35
C ASN A 387 4.75 -12.71 -7.18
N GLY A 388 5.04 -11.43 -7.36
CA GLY A 388 4.69 -10.38 -6.42
C GLY A 388 5.16 -10.62 -5.00
N THR A 389 4.40 -10.17 -4.02
CA THR A 389 4.71 -10.32 -2.58
C THR A 389 4.59 -11.76 -2.08
N LEU A 390 4.00 -12.65 -2.85
CA LEU A 390 3.83 -14.06 -2.48
C LEU A 390 4.96 -14.97 -3.00
N LYS A 391 5.81 -14.46 -3.91
CA LYS A 391 6.90 -15.25 -4.53
C LYS A 391 7.84 -15.90 -3.50
N TYR A 392 8.19 -15.14 -2.47
CA TYR A 392 9.18 -15.59 -1.48
C TYR A 392 8.57 -15.86 -0.09
N ARG A 393 7.22 -15.82 0.05
CA ARG A 393 6.55 -16.13 1.31
C ARG A 393 6.68 -17.62 1.63
N GLN A 394 7.26 -17.94 2.79
CA GLN A 394 7.65 -19.31 3.12
C GLN A 394 6.46 -20.29 3.15
N SER A 395 5.30 -19.84 3.63
CA SER A 395 4.05 -20.64 3.66
C SER A 395 3.52 -20.99 2.25
N MET A 396 3.99 -20.31 1.18
CA MET A 396 3.39 -20.40 -0.17
C MET A 396 4.29 -21.02 -1.24
N ARG A 397 5.47 -21.51 -0.87
CA ARG A 397 6.50 -21.96 -1.83
C ARG A 397 6.49 -23.46 -2.15
N LYS A 398 5.59 -24.23 -1.56
CA LYS A 398 5.54 -25.69 -1.72
C LYS A 398 4.12 -26.14 -2.07
N ALA A 399 4.02 -27.27 -2.76
CA ALA A 399 2.75 -27.95 -2.98
C ALA A 399 2.10 -28.33 -1.64
N PRO A 400 0.77 -28.34 -1.54
CA PRO A 400 -0.21 -28.04 -2.60
C PRO A 400 -0.48 -26.52 -2.78
N ILE A 401 0.14 -25.64 -1.98
CA ILE A 401 -0.20 -24.21 -1.90
C ILE A 401 0.38 -23.43 -3.09
N GLN A 402 1.59 -23.79 -3.53
CA GLN A 402 2.24 -23.10 -4.65
C GLN A 402 1.37 -23.15 -5.90
N SER A 403 1.17 -22.02 -6.56
CA SER A 403 0.35 -21.80 -7.76
C SER A 403 -1.17 -21.93 -7.60
N ASN A 404 -1.68 -22.34 -6.42
CA ASN A 404 -3.09 -22.63 -6.21
C ASN A 404 -3.84 -21.57 -5.38
N ILE A 405 -3.20 -20.43 -5.09
CA ILE A 405 -3.81 -19.28 -4.43
C ILE A 405 -3.48 -18.00 -5.20
N ILE A 406 -4.48 -17.17 -5.43
CA ILE A 406 -4.33 -15.80 -5.91
C ILE A 406 -4.80 -14.86 -4.81
N ALA A 407 -3.90 -14.03 -4.23
CA ALA A 407 -4.27 -13.24 -3.07
C ALA A 407 -3.40 -11.98 -2.90
N LYS A 408 -3.94 -11.01 -2.17
CA LYS A 408 -3.22 -9.82 -1.69
C LYS A 408 -2.82 -10.00 -0.23
N SER A 409 -1.52 -9.88 0.04
CA SER A 409 -0.99 -9.87 1.41
C SER A 409 -1.08 -8.49 2.05
N GLY A 410 -1.17 -8.45 3.37
CA GLY A 410 -1.08 -7.24 4.17
C GLY A 410 -0.29 -7.50 5.45
N SER A 411 0.68 -6.63 5.76
CA SER A 411 1.46 -6.76 7.00
C SER A 411 1.71 -5.38 7.60
N LEU A 412 1.56 -5.28 8.91
CA LEU A 412 2.01 -4.22 9.79
C LEU A 412 2.68 -4.86 11.01
N TYR A 413 3.24 -4.05 11.89
CA TYR A 413 3.77 -4.58 13.15
C TYR A 413 2.68 -5.35 13.92
N GLY A 414 2.92 -6.61 14.23
CA GLY A 414 1.95 -7.50 14.88
C GLY A 414 0.72 -7.86 14.02
N THR A 415 0.72 -7.59 12.71
CA THR A 415 -0.43 -7.85 11.84
C THR A 415 -0.02 -8.63 10.60
N TYR A 416 -0.74 -9.73 10.30
CA TYR A 416 -0.46 -10.62 9.16
C TYR A 416 -1.77 -11.01 8.48
N ASN A 417 -2.06 -10.39 7.34
CA ASN A 417 -3.31 -10.53 6.63
C ASN A 417 -3.12 -11.12 5.23
N MET A 418 -4.16 -11.79 4.76
CA MET A 418 -4.29 -12.28 3.40
C MET A 418 -5.76 -12.24 2.98
N ALA A 419 -6.03 -11.87 1.73
CA ALA A 419 -7.37 -11.88 1.17
C ALA A 419 -7.30 -12.25 -0.31
N GLY A 420 -8.09 -13.21 -0.76
CA GLY A 420 -8.03 -13.70 -2.13
C GLY A 420 -8.86 -14.96 -2.37
N TYR A 421 -8.36 -15.80 -3.29
CA TYR A 421 -9.07 -16.95 -3.83
C TYR A 421 -8.22 -18.20 -3.77
N GLY A 422 -8.88 -19.32 -3.44
CA GLY A 422 -8.36 -20.66 -3.70
C GLY A 422 -8.81 -21.14 -5.08
N LEU A 423 -7.91 -21.86 -5.75
CA LEU A 423 -8.13 -22.33 -7.12
C LEU A 423 -8.55 -23.81 -7.12
N ASP A 424 -9.45 -24.15 -8.04
CA ASP A 424 -9.81 -25.53 -8.37
C ASP A 424 -8.70 -26.23 -9.18
N GLU A 425 -8.90 -27.51 -9.49
CA GLU A 425 -7.96 -28.30 -10.30
C GLU A 425 -7.75 -27.75 -11.73
N SER A 426 -8.70 -26.95 -12.24
CA SER A 426 -8.58 -26.26 -13.53
C SER A 426 -7.81 -24.94 -13.46
N GLY A 427 -7.40 -24.51 -12.26
CA GLY A 427 -6.72 -23.24 -12.00
C GLY A 427 -7.65 -22.03 -11.96
N LYS A 428 -8.97 -22.24 -11.79
CA LYS A 428 -9.96 -21.17 -11.66
C LYS A 428 -10.34 -20.92 -10.19
N PRO A 429 -10.63 -19.67 -9.78
CA PRO A 429 -11.17 -19.38 -8.48
C PRO A 429 -12.48 -20.14 -8.21
N SER A 430 -12.53 -20.92 -7.13
CA SER A 430 -13.71 -21.68 -6.69
C SER A 430 -14.12 -21.36 -5.26
N SER A 431 -13.19 -20.82 -4.47
CA SER A 431 -13.47 -20.27 -3.15
C SER A 431 -12.85 -18.89 -2.96
N LEU A 432 -13.40 -18.12 -2.02
CA LEU A 432 -12.75 -16.91 -1.50
C LEU A 432 -12.37 -17.12 -0.03
N PHE A 433 -11.29 -16.47 0.39
CA PHE A 433 -10.88 -16.46 1.79
C PHE A 433 -10.39 -15.11 2.27
N VAL A 434 -10.55 -14.84 3.55
CA VAL A 434 -9.97 -13.69 4.26
C VAL A 434 -9.34 -14.19 5.53
N GLN A 435 -8.08 -13.84 5.73
CA GLN A 435 -7.31 -14.07 6.94
C GLN A 435 -6.88 -12.70 7.48
N PHE A 436 -7.36 -12.34 8.65
CA PHE A 436 -6.86 -11.21 9.43
C PHE A 436 -6.30 -11.74 10.75
N VAL A 437 -5.04 -11.42 11.02
CA VAL A 437 -4.34 -11.73 12.27
C VAL A 437 -3.77 -10.43 12.81
N ARG A 438 -4.06 -10.13 14.09
CA ARG A 438 -3.49 -8.99 14.81
C ARG A 438 -2.94 -9.45 16.16
N ASP A 439 -2.17 -8.59 16.78
CA ASP A 439 -1.57 -8.83 18.10
C ASP A 439 -0.68 -10.08 18.12
N TYR A 440 -0.03 -10.37 16.96
CA TYR A 440 0.90 -11.47 16.80
C TYR A 440 2.29 -11.06 17.27
N PHE A 441 2.67 -11.52 18.44
CA PHE A 441 3.96 -11.26 19.07
C PHE A 441 4.56 -12.57 19.58
N PRO A 442 5.26 -13.34 18.73
CA PRO A 442 5.89 -14.58 19.13
C PRO A 442 7.06 -14.32 20.07
N GLU A 443 7.41 -15.31 20.89
CA GLU A 443 8.63 -15.29 21.66
C GLU A 443 9.85 -15.11 20.73
N GLU A 444 10.90 -14.44 21.24
CA GLU A 444 12.14 -14.23 20.54
C GLU A 444 12.83 -15.58 20.29
N GLN A 445 13.12 -15.87 19.03
CA GLN A 445 13.75 -17.12 18.64
C GLN A 445 15.26 -17.06 18.80
N ASP A 446 15.86 -18.17 19.23
CA ASP A 446 17.30 -18.34 19.21
C ASP A 446 17.80 -18.30 17.74
N PRO A 447 18.62 -17.30 17.35
CA PRO A 447 19.11 -17.18 15.98
C PRO A 447 20.02 -18.34 15.56
N ASP A 448 20.58 -19.08 16.51
CA ASP A 448 21.45 -20.24 16.25
C ASP A 448 20.62 -21.55 16.08
N LYS A 449 19.34 -21.51 16.43
CA LYS A 449 18.39 -22.62 16.25
C LYS A 449 17.08 -22.15 15.62
N PRO A 450 17.11 -21.76 14.33
CA PRO A 450 15.93 -21.19 13.69
C PRO A 450 14.81 -22.23 13.61
N VAL A 451 13.69 -21.92 14.25
CA VAL A 451 12.43 -22.68 14.18
C VAL A 451 11.50 -21.97 13.18
N GLU A 452 10.62 -22.72 12.54
CA GLU A 452 9.64 -22.12 11.66
C GLU A 452 8.70 -21.21 12.47
N ALA A 453 8.54 -19.95 12.03
CA ALA A 453 7.71 -18.97 12.72
C ALA A 453 6.24 -19.48 12.85
N PRO A 454 5.61 -19.30 14.02
CA PRO A 454 4.23 -19.72 14.27
C PRO A 454 3.24 -19.27 13.20
N ILE A 455 3.35 -18.03 12.73
CA ILE A 455 2.50 -17.54 11.64
C ILE A 455 2.68 -18.32 10.34
N THR A 456 3.89 -18.81 10.03
CA THR A 456 4.14 -19.62 8.83
C THR A 456 3.51 -20.99 8.94
N GLN A 457 3.53 -21.59 10.13
CA GLN A 457 2.88 -22.87 10.42
C GLN A 457 1.35 -22.74 10.29
N PHE A 458 0.78 -21.72 10.93
CA PHE A 458 -0.64 -21.39 10.83
C PHE A 458 -1.07 -21.19 9.36
N GLU A 459 -0.38 -20.32 8.64
CA GLU A 459 -0.68 -20.04 7.24
C GLU A 459 -0.62 -21.28 6.36
N ARG A 460 0.37 -22.15 6.59
CA ARG A 460 0.48 -23.39 5.82
C ARG A 460 -0.68 -24.35 6.07
N ALA A 461 -1.12 -24.45 7.30
CA ALA A 461 -2.29 -25.28 7.63
C ALA A 461 -3.56 -24.67 7.02
N PHE A 462 -3.84 -23.40 7.28
CA PHE A 462 -5.01 -22.72 6.76
C PHE A 462 -5.09 -22.73 5.23
N TYR A 463 -3.97 -22.49 4.54
CA TYR A 463 -3.98 -22.49 3.06
C TYR A 463 -4.12 -23.90 2.46
N LYS A 464 -3.73 -24.94 3.16
CA LYS A 464 -4.08 -26.32 2.76
C LYS A 464 -5.59 -26.52 2.80
N ASP A 465 -6.23 -26.12 3.90
CA ASP A 465 -7.67 -26.21 4.02
C ASP A 465 -8.40 -25.40 2.92
N VAL A 466 -7.89 -24.17 2.61
CA VAL A 466 -8.40 -23.37 1.49
C VAL A 466 -8.35 -24.13 0.17
N ILE A 467 -7.24 -24.82 -0.13
CA ILE A 467 -7.07 -25.56 -1.38
C ILE A 467 -7.94 -26.83 -1.39
N GLU A 468 -7.94 -27.60 -0.32
CA GLU A 468 -8.78 -28.81 -0.20
C GLU A 468 -10.25 -28.44 -0.41
N TYR A 469 -10.72 -27.38 0.25
CA TYR A 469 -12.08 -26.88 0.05
C TYR A 469 -12.33 -26.41 -1.39
N SER A 470 -11.38 -25.70 -1.99
CA SER A 470 -11.52 -25.19 -3.37
C SER A 470 -11.63 -26.32 -4.40
N GLN A 471 -10.89 -27.41 -4.20
CA GLN A 471 -10.89 -28.56 -5.09
C GLN A 471 -12.19 -29.39 -4.95
N THR A 472 -12.73 -29.52 -3.74
CA THR A 472 -14.02 -30.23 -3.53
C THR A 472 -15.21 -29.50 -4.16
N GLN A 473 -15.19 -28.16 -4.23
CA GLN A 473 -16.25 -27.37 -4.86
C GLN A 473 -16.36 -27.62 -6.38
N SER A 474 -15.32 -28.12 -7.04
CA SER A 474 -15.33 -28.44 -8.46
C SER A 474 -15.93 -29.81 -8.79
N GLN A 475 -15.97 -30.74 -7.83
CA GLN A 475 -16.46 -32.12 -8.02
C GLN A 475 -17.98 -32.24 -7.82
N SER A 476 -18.62 -31.19 -7.27
CA SER A 476 -20.07 -31.17 -7.00
C SER A 476 -20.91 -30.55 -8.15
N LYS A 477 -20.30 -30.32 -9.30
CA LYS A 477 -20.96 -29.91 -10.57
C LYS A 477 -20.90 -31.01 -11.59
#